data_ecfbe26a7b434ae0d994aa9fd5195650
#
_entry.id   ecfbe26a7b434ae0d994aa9fd5195650
#
_cell.length_a   1.000
_cell.length_b   1.000
_cell.length_c   1.000
_cell.angle_alpha   90.00
_cell.angle_beta   90.00
_cell.angle_gamma   90.00
#
_symmetry.space_group_name_H-M   'P 1'
#
loop_
_entity.id
_entity.type
_entity.pdbx_description
1 polymer ?
#
loop_
_entity_poly.entity_id
_entity_poly.type
_entity_poly.pdbx_seq_one_letter_code
_entity_poly.pdbx_strand_id
1 'polypeptide(L)'
;VLMVTNRKYNPSFLQSISPFIFLVILLAINVSIFRGDSLDGSIQIVLFLSSAFATVIAFSIGIGWTEIQNGIVRSINSSIPSILILFLVGSLAGSWMISGVVPAMIYYGIQILNPQIFLLAACIICIIVSMATGSSWTTSATIGIALIGIGKALNISEGIIAGAILSGAYFGDKMSPLSDTTNLAPAVAGGELFAHIRYLSYTAFPTILICLIVFTLIGLNFNSSIDSKSSIDISSVIKEKFYISPILFVVPLSVIFMIYKKVKAVPALFVGIILGSFFALLFQNKLLLEISGSNFGDWRDLFVGTMKSLYGSVVIPTSDDIVTKLLSSSGMYGMLDTIWLVISAMIFGGVMESSGFLKTISSSILKKVSSHASVISSTAGTCIFFNLTASDQYLSIVVPGKMYSKIYKDKGLAPENLS
;
A
#
# COMPACT_ATOMS: atom_id res chain seq x y z
N VAL A 1 29.84 8.39 19.41
CA VAL A 1 30.82 7.45 18.84
C VAL A 1 30.63 6.13 19.57
N LEU A 2 29.75 5.26 19.07
CA LEU A 2 29.59 3.90 19.55
C LEU A 2 30.61 3.03 18.79
N MET A 3 31.60 2.50 19.52
CA MET A 3 32.49 1.47 18.99
C MET A 3 31.64 0.29 18.49
N VAL A 4 31.59 0.11 17.20
CA VAL A 4 31.11 -1.12 16.58
C VAL A 4 32.14 -2.18 16.89
N THR A 5 31.90 -2.99 17.91
CA THR A 5 32.69 -4.17 18.18
C THR A 5 32.54 -5.12 17.01
N ASN A 6 33.60 -5.25 16.26
CA ASN A 6 33.73 -6.04 15.03
C ASN A 6 33.83 -7.55 15.38
N ARG A 7 32.87 -8.09 16.15
CA ARG A 7 32.74 -9.54 16.33
C ARG A 7 32.03 -10.07 15.07
N LYS A 8 32.77 -10.74 14.22
CA LYS A 8 32.23 -11.49 13.08
C LYS A 8 31.41 -12.68 13.59
N TYR A 9 30.14 -12.45 13.87
CA TYR A 9 29.20 -13.56 14.01
C TYR A 9 28.99 -14.17 12.61
N ASN A 10 29.29 -15.45 12.47
CA ASN A 10 29.09 -16.18 11.22
C ASN A 10 28.05 -17.27 11.46
N PRO A 11 26.74 -16.94 11.36
CA PRO A 11 25.69 -17.94 11.44
C PRO A 11 25.84 -18.95 10.31
N SER A 12 25.59 -20.23 10.58
CA SER A 12 25.51 -21.24 9.53
C SER A 12 24.29 -21.03 8.64
N PHE A 13 24.31 -21.61 7.43
CA PHE A 13 23.15 -21.51 6.55
C PHE A 13 21.86 -22.07 7.18
N LEU A 14 21.98 -23.22 7.89
CA LEU A 14 20.83 -23.83 8.58
C LEU A 14 20.29 -22.96 9.72
N GLN A 15 21.15 -22.34 10.51
CA GLN A 15 20.74 -21.40 11.55
C GLN A 15 20.04 -20.18 10.95
N SER A 16 20.48 -19.73 9.79
CA SER A 16 19.92 -18.54 9.13
C SER A 16 18.57 -18.81 8.45
N ILE A 17 18.39 -20.00 7.86
CA ILE A 17 17.16 -20.33 7.13
C ILE A 17 16.05 -20.88 8.03
N SER A 18 16.41 -21.46 9.21
CA SER A 18 15.44 -22.12 10.08
C SER A 18 14.33 -21.19 10.61
N PRO A 19 14.57 -19.88 10.96
CA PRO A 19 13.48 -18.99 11.35
C PRO A 19 12.49 -18.73 10.21
N PHE A 20 12.99 -18.68 8.98
CA PHE A 20 12.13 -18.50 7.81
C PHE A 20 11.28 -19.74 7.53
N ILE A 21 11.85 -20.93 7.62
CA ILE A 21 11.11 -22.19 7.51
C ILE A 21 10.04 -22.29 8.60
N PHE A 22 10.39 -21.92 9.85
CA PHE A 22 9.46 -21.89 10.96
C PHE A 22 8.29 -20.95 10.71
N LEU A 23 8.58 -19.72 10.22
CA LEU A 23 7.54 -18.75 9.81
C LEU A 23 6.61 -19.33 8.75
N VAL A 24 7.14 -19.91 7.67
CA VAL A 24 6.34 -20.47 6.56
C VAL A 24 5.43 -21.60 7.04
N ILE A 25 5.94 -22.49 7.89
CA ILE A 25 5.13 -23.57 8.48
C ILE A 25 4.00 -23.00 9.31
N LEU A 26 4.29 -22.07 10.22
CA LEU A 26 3.27 -21.47 11.08
C LEU A 26 2.24 -20.67 10.26
N LEU A 27 2.66 -19.95 9.22
CA LEU A 27 1.73 -19.25 8.32
C LEU A 27 0.82 -20.23 7.58
N ALA A 28 1.35 -21.34 7.06
CA ALA A 28 0.55 -22.35 6.39
C ALA A 28 -0.50 -22.96 7.34
N ILE A 29 -0.12 -23.30 8.56
CA ILE A 29 -1.04 -23.80 9.58
C ILE A 29 -2.09 -22.73 9.91
N ASN A 30 -1.66 -21.50 10.16
CA ASN A 30 -2.53 -20.39 10.51
C ASN A 30 -3.60 -20.13 9.44
N VAL A 31 -3.20 -19.99 8.16
CA VAL A 31 -4.13 -19.76 7.06
C VAL A 31 -5.08 -20.95 6.86
N SER A 32 -4.61 -22.20 7.06
CA SER A 32 -5.47 -23.38 6.95
C SER A 32 -6.57 -23.42 8.02
N ILE A 33 -6.31 -22.87 9.22
CA ILE A 33 -7.25 -22.86 10.35
C ILE A 33 -8.15 -21.62 10.32
N PHE A 34 -7.56 -20.42 10.23
CA PHE A 34 -8.28 -19.14 10.34
C PHE A 34 -8.84 -18.63 9.00
N ARG A 35 -8.35 -19.14 7.85
CA ARG A 35 -8.83 -18.76 6.51
C ARG A 35 -8.88 -17.23 6.31
N GLY A 36 -10.08 -16.68 6.07
CA GLY A 36 -10.31 -15.25 5.86
C GLY A 36 -9.96 -14.38 7.07
N ASP A 37 -10.14 -14.90 8.28
CA ASP A 37 -9.92 -14.16 9.54
C ASP A 37 -8.44 -14.20 9.99
N SER A 38 -7.57 -14.78 9.18
CA SER A 38 -6.14 -14.88 9.50
C SER A 38 -5.43 -13.52 9.65
N LEU A 39 -5.94 -12.46 9.05
CA LEU A 39 -5.40 -11.11 9.16
C LEU A 39 -5.81 -10.38 10.45
N ASP A 40 -6.81 -10.87 11.18
CA ASP A 40 -7.40 -10.22 12.35
C ASP A 40 -6.58 -10.43 13.65
N GLY A 41 -5.29 -10.69 13.51
CA GLY A 41 -4.33 -10.78 14.62
C GLY A 41 -3.49 -12.05 14.65
N SER A 42 -3.97 -13.16 14.09
CA SER A 42 -3.28 -14.45 14.21
C SER A 42 -1.96 -14.48 13.42
N ILE A 43 -1.87 -13.82 12.26
CA ILE A 43 -0.61 -13.69 11.50
C ILE A 43 0.39 -12.84 12.28
N GLN A 44 -0.03 -11.79 12.95
CA GLN A 44 0.82 -10.93 13.76
C GLN A 44 1.48 -11.74 14.88
N ILE A 45 0.73 -12.62 15.55
CA ILE A 45 1.27 -13.54 16.57
C ILE A 45 2.27 -14.53 15.96
N VAL A 46 1.98 -15.08 14.79
CA VAL A 46 2.93 -15.96 14.06
C VAL A 46 4.26 -15.24 13.78
N LEU A 47 4.20 -13.96 13.37
CA LEU A 47 5.40 -13.16 13.16
C LEU A 47 6.19 -12.92 14.46
N PHE A 48 5.50 -12.65 15.58
CA PHE A 48 6.14 -12.51 16.89
C PHE A 48 6.80 -13.82 17.34
N LEU A 49 6.12 -14.96 17.22
CA LEU A 49 6.69 -16.26 17.56
C LEU A 49 7.93 -16.60 16.71
N SER A 50 7.86 -16.28 15.42
CA SER A 50 8.97 -16.47 14.50
C SER A 50 10.16 -15.54 14.83
N SER A 51 9.88 -14.31 15.27
CA SER A 51 10.88 -13.35 15.75
C SER A 51 11.55 -13.85 17.05
N ALA A 52 10.76 -14.40 17.96
CA ALA A 52 11.28 -14.99 19.20
C ALA A 52 12.17 -16.20 18.90
N PHE A 53 11.75 -17.07 17.99
CA PHE A 53 12.57 -18.22 17.56
C PHE A 53 13.88 -17.77 16.90
N ALA A 54 13.83 -16.78 16.00
CA ALA A 54 15.02 -16.18 15.41
C ALA A 54 15.96 -15.57 16.47
N THR A 55 15.39 -14.91 17.49
CA THR A 55 16.15 -14.32 18.61
C THR A 55 16.85 -15.39 19.44
N VAL A 56 16.20 -16.51 19.74
CA VAL A 56 16.82 -17.64 20.45
C VAL A 56 18.01 -18.19 19.68
N ILE A 57 17.89 -18.35 18.36
CA ILE A 57 19.01 -18.76 17.52
C ILE A 57 20.13 -17.70 17.52
N ALA A 58 19.78 -16.41 17.44
CA ALA A 58 20.75 -15.32 17.52
C ALA A 58 21.54 -15.34 18.84
N PHE A 59 20.87 -15.59 19.97
CA PHE A 59 21.55 -15.76 21.26
C PHE A 59 22.51 -16.97 21.29
N SER A 60 22.11 -18.08 20.65
CA SER A 60 22.96 -19.28 20.59
C SER A 60 24.27 -19.05 19.85
N ILE A 61 24.36 -18.06 18.97
CA ILE A 61 25.56 -17.65 18.25
C ILE A 61 26.28 -16.45 18.89
N GLY A 62 25.81 -15.99 20.05
CA GLY A 62 26.46 -14.96 20.86
C GLY A 62 26.03 -13.51 20.55
N ILE A 63 24.97 -13.29 19.80
CA ILE A 63 24.44 -11.95 19.55
C ILE A 63 23.66 -11.48 20.77
N GLY A 64 23.95 -10.27 21.25
CA GLY A 64 23.31 -9.71 22.43
C GLY A 64 21.94 -9.07 22.13
N TRP A 65 21.08 -8.99 23.16
CA TRP A 65 19.75 -8.35 23.04
C TRP A 65 19.80 -6.92 22.49
N THR A 66 20.75 -6.12 22.96
CA THR A 66 20.90 -4.72 22.52
C THR A 66 21.11 -4.60 21.01
N GLU A 67 21.84 -5.54 20.39
CA GLU A 67 22.08 -5.54 18.95
C GLU A 67 20.80 -5.90 18.19
N ILE A 68 20.06 -6.88 18.67
CA ILE A 68 18.76 -7.28 18.13
C ILE A 68 17.75 -6.14 18.27
N GLN A 69 17.65 -5.54 19.44
CA GLN A 69 16.74 -4.42 19.70
C GLN A 69 17.03 -3.23 18.77
N ASN A 70 18.29 -2.88 18.59
CA ASN A 70 18.69 -1.83 17.65
C ASN A 70 18.34 -2.17 16.20
N GLY A 71 18.41 -3.45 15.82
CA GLY A 71 17.97 -3.93 14.51
C GLY A 71 16.47 -3.77 14.32
N ILE A 72 15.67 -4.18 15.31
CA ILE A 72 14.22 -4.03 15.31
C ILE A 72 13.84 -2.54 15.17
N VAL A 73 14.44 -1.67 15.99
CA VAL A 73 14.18 -0.22 15.97
C VAL A 73 14.50 0.37 14.59
N ARG A 74 15.63 0.00 14.00
CA ARG A 74 16.00 0.47 12.65
C ARG A 74 14.99 0.01 11.60
N SER A 75 14.58 -1.24 11.67
CA SER A 75 13.60 -1.82 10.74
C SER A 75 12.24 -1.10 10.86
N ILE A 76 11.72 -0.89 12.07
CA ILE A 76 10.48 -0.14 12.29
C ILE A 76 10.61 1.30 11.79
N ASN A 77 11.74 1.97 12.06
CA ASN A 77 11.97 3.34 11.61
C ASN A 77 11.92 3.49 10.08
N SER A 78 12.33 2.48 9.32
CA SER A 78 12.23 2.49 7.85
C SER A 78 10.78 2.51 7.36
N SER A 79 9.83 1.97 8.14
CA SER A 79 8.42 1.86 7.79
C SER A 79 7.54 3.01 8.33
N ILE A 80 8.10 3.90 9.18
CA ILE A 80 7.34 5.02 9.76
C ILE A 80 6.64 5.89 8.70
N PRO A 81 7.26 6.25 7.56
CA PRO A 81 6.56 7.02 6.52
C PRO A 81 5.31 6.32 6.00
N SER A 82 5.37 5.00 5.76
CA SER A 82 4.23 4.19 5.31
C SER A 82 3.14 4.09 6.39
N ILE A 83 3.52 3.92 7.64
CA ILE A 83 2.59 3.89 8.78
C ILE A 83 1.84 5.21 8.92
N LEU A 84 2.54 6.35 8.80
CA LEU A 84 1.90 7.68 8.82
C LEU A 84 0.91 7.85 7.66
N ILE A 85 1.27 7.38 6.46
CA ILE A 85 0.36 7.42 5.31
C ILE A 85 -0.88 6.57 5.59
N LEU A 86 -0.75 5.37 6.14
CA LEU A 86 -1.90 4.50 6.47
C LEU A 86 -2.86 5.19 7.45
N PHE A 87 -2.37 5.79 8.54
CA PHE A 87 -3.22 6.55 9.47
C PHE A 87 -3.96 7.68 8.77
N LEU A 88 -3.25 8.45 7.95
CA LEU A 88 -3.84 9.59 7.24
C LEU A 88 -4.86 9.15 6.19
N VAL A 89 -4.63 8.01 5.52
CA VAL A 89 -5.56 7.45 4.54
C VAL A 89 -6.88 7.06 5.20
N GLY A 90 -6.83 6.43 6.38
CA GLY A 90 -8.04 6.13 7.14
C GLY A 90 -8.84 7.39 7.49
N SER A 91 -8.17 8.43 8.02
CA SER A 91 -8.81 9.72 8.32
C SER A 91 -9.29 10.44 7.05
N LEU A 92 -8.54 10.34 5.94
CA LEU A 92 -8.93 10.93 4.66
C LEU A 92 -10.21 10.28 4.13
N ALA A 93 -10.30 8.95 4.17
CA ALA A 93 -11.50 8.22 3.77
C ALA A 93 -12.71 8.66 4.59
N GLY A 94 -12.57 8.78 5.92
CA GLY A 94 -13.60 9.32 6.81
C GLY A 94 -14.00 10.76 6.45
N SER A 95 -13.03 11.64 6.32
CA SER A 95 -13.23 13.06 5.97
C SER A 95 -13.92 13.22 4.61
N TRP A 96 -13.45 12.50 3.59
CA TRP A 96 -14.04 12.58 2.25
C TRP A 96 -15.42 11.92 2.15
N MET A 97 -15.70 10.95 3.01
CA MET A 97 -17.03 10.38 3.13
C MET A 97 -18.00 11.41 3.68
N ILE A 98 -17.73 11.99 4.87
CA ILE A 98 -18.66 12.92 5.51
C ILE A 98 -18.77 14.27 4.80
N SER A 99 -17.76 14.71 4.05
CA SER A 99 -17.83 15.93 3.24
C SER A 99 -18.70 15.80 2.01
N GLY A 100 -19.10 14.57 1.64
CA GLY A 100 -19.81 14.30 0.40
C GLY A 100 -18.88 14.16 -0.81
N VAL A 101 -17.56 14.23 -0.66
CA VAL A 101 -16.58 14.08 -1.76
C VAL A 101 -16.69 12.69 -2.38
N VAL A 102 -16.54 11.61 -1.56
CA VAL A 102 -16.70 10.23 -2.07
C VAL A 102 -18.10 9.98 -2.60
N PRO A 103 -19.20 10.35 -1.91
CA PRO A 103 -20.55 10.27 -2.46
C PRO A 103 -20.72 11.00 -3.79
N ALA A 104 -20.17 12.21 -3.95
CA ALA A 104 -20.19 12.94 -5.21
C ALA A 104 -19.43 12.21 -6.32
N MET A 105 -18.26 11.66 -6.01
CA MET A 105 -17.47 10.85 -6.96
C MET A 105 -18.26 9.61 -7.41
N ILE A 106 -18.92 8.93 -6.49
CA ILE A 106 -19.78 7.78 -6.82
C ILE A 106 -20.97 8.26 -7.70
N TYR A 107 -21.65 9.31 -7.27
CA TYR A 107 -22.83 9.86 -7.98
C TYR A 107 -22.51 10.23 -9.44
N TYR A 108 -21.45 11.00 -9.67
CA TYR A 108 -21.06 11.38 -11.04
C TYR A 108 -20.35 10.24 -11.77
N GLY A 109 -19.60 9.40 -11.06
CA GLY A 109 -18.86 8.28 -11.63
C GLY A 109 -19.76 7.23 -12.28
N ILE A 110 -20.86 6.84 -11.62
CA ILE A 110 -21.84 5.87 -12.18
C ILE A 110 -22.63 6.42 -13.38
N GLN A 111 -22.70 7.75 -13.53
CA GLN A 111 -23.33 8.37 -14.69
C GLN A 111 -22.42 8.43 -15.92
N ILE A 112 -21.09 8.44 -15.70
CA ILE A 112 -20.09 8.61 -16.77
C ILE A 112 -19.45 7.27 -17.15
N LEU A 113 -19.21 6.40 -16.17
CA LEU A 113 -18.45 5.17 -16.37
C LEU A 113 -19.40 3.97 -16.54
N ASN A 114 -19.27 3.32 -17.69
CA ASN A 114 -19.96 2.05 -17.96
C ASN A 114 -19.15 0.91 -17.28
N PRO A 115 -19.81 -0.08 -16.64
CA PRO A 115 -19.15 -1.25 -16.04
C PRO A 115 -18.16 -1.94 -16.97
N GLN A 116 -18.48 -2.04 -18.26
CA GLN A 116 -17.64 -2.72 -19.25
C GLN A 116 -16.27 -2.09 -19.45
N ILE A 117 -16.18 -0.76 -19.33
CA ILE A 117 -14.91 -0.03 -19.51
C ILE A 117 -14.29 0.43 -18.20
N PHE A 118 -14.99 0.23 -17.07
CA PHE A 118 -14.60 0.79 -15.78
C PHE A 118 -13.21 0.33 -15.36
N LEU A 119 -12.90 -0.97 -15.41
CA LEU A 119 -11.61 -1.50 -14.98
C LEU A 119 -10.45 -0.98 -15.82
N LEU A 120 -10.67 -0.91 -17.14
CA LEU A 120 -9.69 -0.32 -18.08
C LEU A 120 -9.46 1.16 -17.75
N ALA A 121 -10.53 1.94 -17.59
CA ALA A 121 -10.45 3.35 -17.25
C ALA A 121 -9.77 3.59 -15.90
N ALA A 122 -10.12 2.81 -14.87
CA ALA A 122 -9.53 2.89 -13.54
C ALA A 122 -8.01 2.64 -13.59
N CYS A 123 -7.58 1.61 -14.32
CA CYS A 123 -6.16 1.31 -14.50
C CYS A 123 -5.44 2.48 -15.20
N ILE A 124 -5.98 3.00 -16.30
CA ILE A 124 -5.39 4.12 -17.05
C ILE A 124 -5.32 5.40 -16.21
N ILE A 125 -6.37 5.74 -15.49
CA ILE A 125 -6.39 6.91 -14.59
C ILE A 125 -5.28 6.77 -13.53
N CYS A 126 -5.14 5.59 -12.91
CA CYS A 126 -4.09 5.34 -11.94
C CYS A 126 -2.68 5.40 -12.54
N ILE A 127 -2.49 4.94 -13.79
CA ILE A 127 -1.22 5.10 -14.51
C ILE A 127 -0.85 6.58 -14.62
N ILE A 128 -1.77 7.40 -15.14
CA ILE A 128 -1.52 8.83 -15.39
C ILE A 128 -1.22 9.56 -14.08
N VAL A 129 -2.05 9.35 -13.06
CA VAL A 129 -1.88 10.02 -11.76
C VAL A 129 -0.59 9.59 -11.08
N SER A 130 -0.29 8.29 -11.06
CA SER A 130 0.91 7.76 -10.42
C SER A 130 2.19 8.19 -11.15
N MET A 131 2.15 8.26 -12.47
CA MET A 131 3.27 8.76 -13.29
C MET A 131 3.57 10.24 -13.01
N ALA A 132 2.50 11.04 -12.84
CA ALA A 132 2.61 12.46 -12.52
C ALA A 132 3.06 12.73 -11.08
N THR A 133 2.68 11.87 -10.14
CA THR A 133 2.98 12.02 -8.70
C THR A 133 4.25 11.31 -8.25
N GLY A 134 4.68 10.29 -8.97
CA GLY A 134 5.80 9.42 -8.61
C GLY A 134 5.52 8.57 -7.37
N SER A 135 4.24 8.25 -7.09
CA SER A 135 3.88 7.48 -5.89
C SER A 135 2.65 6.61 -6.11
N SER A 136 2.85 5.30 -6.05
CA SER A 136 1.76 4.31 -6.06
C SER A 136 0.89 4.40 -4.81
N TRP A 137 1.51 4.65 -3.64
CA TRP A 137 0.80 4.81 -2.38
C TRP A 137 -0.17 5.99 -2.40
N THR A 138 0.31 7.15 -2.82
CA THR A 138 -0.52 8.36 -2.90
C THR A 138 -1.66 8.21 -3.89
N THR A 139 -1.40 7.61 -5.05
CA THR A 139 -2.42 7.35 -6.06
C THR A 139 -3.51 6.42 -5.53
N SER A 140 -3.13 5.30 -4.89
CA SER A 140 -4.07 4.36 -4.30
C SER A 140 -4.87 4.97 -3.15
N ALA A 141 -4.21 5.79 -2.32
CA ALA A 141 -4.81 6.45 -1.17
C ALA A 141 -5.78 7.61 -1.52
N THR A 142 -5.70 8.14 -2.72
CA THR A 142 -6.54 9.29 -3.16
C THR A 142 -7.55 8.84 -4.21
N ILE A 143 -7.14 8.74 -5.46
CA ILE A 143 -8.00 8.33 -6.57
C ILE A 143 -8.50 6.89 -6.39
N GLY A 144 -7.67 6.00 -5.82
CA GLY A 144 -8.06 4.61 -5.59
C GLY A 144 -9.29 4.46 -4.69
N ILE A 145 -9.41 5.26 -3.64
CA ILE A 145 -10.60 5.24 -2.75
C ILE A 145 -11.88 5.56 -3.53
N ALA A 146 -11.83 6.60 -4.37
CA ALA A 146 -12.96 6.97 -5.20
C ALA A 146 -13.34 5.88 -6.23
N LEU A 147 -12.32 5.31 -6.89
CA LEU A 147 -12.53 4.24 -7.87
C LEU A 147 -13.09 2.96 -7.23
N ILE A 148 -12.66 2.62 -6.00
CA ILE A 148 -13.27 1.50 -5.25
C ILE A 148 -14.75 1.78 -5.02
N GLY A 149 -15.11 2.99 -4.57
CA GLY A 149 -16.51 3.38 -4.34
C GLY A 149 -17.35 3.29 -5.62
N ILE A 150 -16.86 3.82 -6.74
CA ILE A 150 -17.54 3.75 -8.04
C ILE A 150 -17.70 2.28 -8.50
N GLY A 151 -16.64 1.50 -8.44
CA GLY A 151 -16.65 0.09 -8.88
C GLY A 151 -17.59 -0.78 -8.05
N LYS A 152 -17.68 -0.54 -6.73
CA LYS A 152 -18.66 -1.20 -5.84
C LYS A 152 -20.09 -0.82 -6.25
N ALA A 153 -20.35 0.45 -6.54
CA ALA A 153 -21.65 0.92 -7.03
C ALA A 153 -22.02 0.32 -8.39
N LEU A 154 -21.03 -0.04 -9.21
CA LEU A 154 -21.19 -0.79 -10.46
C LEU A 154 -21.28 -2.31 -10.25
N ASN A 155 -21.37 -2.79 -8.99
CA ASN A 155 -21.45 -4.20 -8.60
C ASN A 155 -20.24 -5.04 -9.09
N ILE A 156 -19.06 -4.42 -9.13
CA ILE A 156 -17.80 -5.09 -9.45
C ILE A 156 -17.12 -5.54 -8.15
N SER A 157 -16.53 -6.73 -8.14
CA SER A 157 -15.78 -7.27 -6.98
C SER A 157 -14.62 -6.35 -6.57
N GLU A 158 -14.53 -6.04 -5.27
CA GLU A 158 -13.49 -5.15 -4.72
C GLU A 158 -12.07 -5.61 -5.07
N GLY A 159 -11.81 -6.91 -5.03
CA GLY A 159 -10.49 -7.46 -5.38
C GLY A 159 -10.09 -7.20 -6.84
N ILE A 160 -11.04 -7.25 -7.77
CA ILE A 160 -10.79 -6.95 -9.19
C ILE A 160 -10.55 -5.45 -9.38
N ILE A 161 -11.35 -4.61 -8.71
CA ILE A 161 -11.17 -3.14 -8.73
C ILE A 161 -9.80 -2.76 -8.17
N ALA A 162 -9.46 -3.31 -7.00
CA ALA A 162 -8.16 -3.08 -6.38
C ALA A 162 -7.01 -3.55 -7.27
N GLY A 163 -7.16 -4.69 -7.95
CA GLY A 163 -6.20 -5.17 -8.93
C GLY A 163 -5.97 -4.18 -10.07
N ALA A 164 -7.02 -3.58 -10.63
CA ALA A 164 -6.89 -2.57 -11.68
C ALA A 164 -6.20 -1.29 -11.19
N ILE A 165 -6.60 -0.79 -10.01
CA ILE A 165 -6.01 0.39 -9.37
C ILE A 165 -4.51 0.18 -9.10
N LEU A 166 -4.16 -0.93 -8.43
CA LEU A 166 -2.78 -1.22 -8.05
C LEU A 166 -1.89 -1.46 -9.28
N SER A 167 -2.39 -2.18 -10.30
CA SER A 167 -1.64 -2.38 -11.55
C SER A 167 -1.28 -1.06 -12.21
N GLY A 168 -2.24 -0.13 -12.31
CA GLY A 168 -1.99 1.20 -12.85
C GLY A 168 -1.06 2.04 -11.98
N ALA A 169 -1.30 2.06 -10.66
CA ALA A 169 -0.52 2.83 -9.71
C ALA A 169 0.96 2.40 -9.67
N TYR A 170 1.22 1.09 -9.61
CA TYR A 170 2.59 0.57 -9.61
C TYR A 170 3.30 0.77 -10.94
N PHE A 171 2.61 0.61 -12.06
CA PHE A 171 3.22 0.92 -13.36
C PHE A 171 3.62 2.38 -13.46
N GLY A 172 2.71 3.31 -13.11
CA GLY A 172 2.99 4.75 -13.16
C GLY A 172 4.15 5.15 -12.25
N ASP A 173 4.21 4.62 -11.04
CA ASP A 173 5.28 4.83 -10.07
C ASP A 173 6.64 4.39 -10.63
N LYS A 174 6.74 3.15 -11.14
CA LYS A 174 7.98 2.60 -11.70
C LYS A 174 8.47 3.33 -12.95
N MET A 175 7.57 3.90 -13.73
CA MET A 175 7.92 4.65 -14.94
C MET A 175 8.13 6.14 -14.68
N SER A 176 7.90 6.62 -13.47
CA SER A 176 8.04 8.04 -13.10
C SER A 176 9.47 8.36 -12.66
N PRO A 177 10.12 9.38 -13.24
CA PRO A 177 11.41 9.87 -12.75
C PRO A 177 11.30 10.58 -11.38
N LEU A 178 10.07 10.79 -10.88
CA LEU A 178 9.80 11.41 -9.58
C LEU A 178 9.68 10.36 -8.45
N SER A 179 9.64 9.06 -8.78
CA SER A 179 9.51 7.97 -7.82
C SER A 179 10.82 7.76 -7.05
N ASP A 180 10.68 7.59 -5.72
CA ASP A 180 11.82 7.31 -4.83
C ASP A 180 12.50 5.99 -5.22
N THR A 181 11.71 4.93 -5.44
CA THR A 181 12.23 3.60 -5.76
C THR A 181 12.87 3.53 -7.13
N THR A 182 12.31 4.24 -8.11
CA THR A 182 12.85 4.36 -9.46
C THR A 182 14.19 5.11 -9.47
N ASN A 183 14.38 6.06 -8.56
CA ASN A 183 15.66 6.75 -8.37
C ASN A 183 16.65 5.91 -7.56
N LEU A 184 16.18 5.19 -6.55
CA LEU A 184 17.04 4.43 -5.63
C LEU A 184 17.69 3.22 -6.32
N ALA A 185 16.95 2.49 -7.15
CA ALA A 185 17.45 1.27 -7.78
C ALA A 185 18.70 1.49 -8.65
N PRO A 186 18.72 2.42 -9.62
CA PRO A 186 19.92 2.69 -10.39
C PRO A 186 21.04 3.31 -9.55
N ALA A 187 20.73 4.15 -8.55
CA ALA A 187 21.74 4.74 -7.67
C ALA A 187 22.54 3.66 -6.91
N VAL A 188 21.85 2.62 -6.42
CA VAL A 188 22.49 1.50 -5.70
C VAL A 188 23.22 0.55 -6.65
N ALA A 189 22.67 0.33 -7.86
CA ALA A 189 23.28 -0.52 -8.88
C ALA A 189 24.50 0.14 -9.56
N GLY A 190 24.64 1.48 -9.43
CA GLY A 190 25.67 2.27 -10.12
C GLY A 190 25.30 2.63 -11.56
N GLY A 191 24.00 2.71 -11.85
CA GLY A 191 23.44 3.07 -13.17
C GLY A 191 22.86 4.48 -13.22
N GLU A 192 22.34 4.85 -14.37
CA GLU A 192 21.71 6.14 -14.66
C GLU A 192 20.18 6.01 -14.66
N LEU A 193 19.46 7.00 -14.09
CA LEU A 193 18.02 6.98 -13.95
C LEU A 193 17.27 6.72 -15.27
N PHE A 194 17.57 7.49 -16.30
CA PHE A 194 16.85 7.36 -17.58
C PHE A 194 17.23 6.09 -18.36
N ALA A 195 18.47 5.60 -18.18
CA ALA A 195 18.87 4.30 -18.72
C ALA A 195 18.09 3.16 -18.02
N HIS A 196 17.96 3.23 -16.70
CA HIS A 196 17.14 2.33 -15.90
C HIS A 196 15.67 2.33 -16.36
N ILE A 197 15.03 3.50 -16.44
CA ILE A 197 13.61 3.61 -16.88
C ILE A 197 13.45 3.03 -18.31
N ARG A 198 14.37 3.33 -19.21
CA ARG A 198 14.35 2.78 -20.56
C ARG A 198 14.46 1.26 -20.56
N TYR A 199 15.35 0.71 -19.75
CA TYR A 199 15.53 -0.74 -19.65
C TYR A 199 14.31 -1.40 -19.01
N LEU A 200 13.79 -0.84 -17.91
CA LEU A 200 12.59 -1.30 -17.23
C LEU A 200 11.36 -1.29 -18.16
N SER A 201 11.30 -0.35 -19.10
CA SER A 201 10.20 -0.24 -20.06
C SER A 201 10.01 -1.49 -20.91
N TYR A 202 11.08 -2.24 -21.23
CA TYR A 202 10.99 -3.48 -22.00
C TYR A 202 10.18 -4.57 -21.32
N THR A 203 10.11 -4.57 -19.99
CA THR A 203 9.29 -5.51 -19.20
C THR A 203 7.99 -4.87 -18.73
N ALA A 204 8.00 -3.61 -18.34
CA ALA A 204 6.84 -2.92 -17.77
C ALA A 204 5.74 -2.69 -18.82
N PHE A 205 6.08 -2.24 -20.04
CA PHE A 205 5.07 -2.00 -21.08
C PHE A 205 4.34 -3.27 -21.54
N PRO A 206 5.01 -4.40 -21.86
CA PRO A 206 4.30 -5.62 -22.16
C PRO A 206 3.41 -6.08 -21.02
N THR A 207 3.88 -5.97 -19.76
CA THR A 207 3.10 -6.37 -18.59
C THR A 207 1.84 -5.53 -18.44
N ILE A 208 1.94 -4.20 -18.51
CA ILE A 208 0.75 -3.35 -18.38
C ILE A 208 -0.22 -3.53 -19.56
N LEU A 209 0.29 -3.77 -20.76
CA LEU A 209 -0.54 -4.06 -21.92
C LEU A 209 -1.38 -5.33 -21.70
N ILE A 210 -0.74 -6.39 -21.18
CA ILE A 210 -1.45 -7.63 -20.80
C ILE A 210 -2.50 -7.33 -19.74
N CYS A 211 -2.17 -6.55 -18.69
CA CYS A 211 -3.13 -6.16 -17.65
C CYS A 211 -4.33 -5.39 -18.25
N LEU A 212 -4.08 -4.43 -19.13
CA LEU A 212 -5.14 -3.65 -19.79
C LEU A 212 -6.05 -4.55 -20.65
N ILE A 213 -5.46 -5.51 -21.38
CA ILE A 213 -6.25 -6.51 -22.15
C ILE A 213 -7.08 -7.37 -21.20
N VAL A 214 -6.51 -7.88 -20.12
CA VAL A 214 -7.22 -8.71 -19.13
C VAL A 214 -8.37 -7.92 -18.50
N PHE A 215 -8.14 -6.67 -18.05
CA PHE A 215 -9.20 -5.83 -17.49
C PHE A 215 -10.28 -5.48 -18.51
N THR A 216 -9.92 -5.31 -19.78
CA THR A 216 -10.89 -5.12 -20.85
C THR A 216 -11.74 -6.37 -21.05
N LEU A 217 -11.11 -7.55 -21.11
CA LEU A 217 -11.84 -8.83 -21.29
C LEU A 217 -12.75 -9.12 -20.09
N ILE A 218 -12.29 -8.86 -18.86
CA ILE A 218 -13.11 -9.00 -17.66
C ILE A 218 -14.28 -7.98 -17.73
N GLY A 219 -14.02 -6.74 -18.11
CA GLY A 219 -15.04 -5.70 -18.24
C GLY A 219 -16.12 -6.06 -19.26
N LEU A 220 -15.74 -6.57 -20.42
CA LEU A 220 -16.69 -6.99 -21.47
C LEU A 220 -17.62 -8.13 -21.04
N ASN A 221 -17.21 -8.94 -20.08
CA ASN A 221 -18.05 -10.00 -19.51
C ASN A 221 -19.04 -9.50 -18.46
N PHE A 222 -18.94 -8.26 -18.01
CA PHE A 222 -19.98 -7.67 -17.17
C PHE A 222 -21.18 -7.35 -18.05
N ASN A 223 -22.32 -7.98 -17.75
CA ASN A 223 -23.58 -7.68 -18.44
C ASN A 223 -23.89 -6.19 -18.27
N SER A 224 -24.16 -5.52 -19.39
CA SER A 224 -24.58 -4.10 -19.43
C SER A 224 -25.93 -3.85 -18.75
N SER A 225 -26.63 -4.89 -18.35
CA SER A 225 -27.83 -4.86 -17.54
C SER A 225 -27.49 -4.69 -16.04
N ILE A 226 -26.77 -3.62 -15.70
CA ILE A 226 -27.16 -2.95 -14.47
C ILE A 226 -28.54 -2.42 -14.84
N ASP A 227 -29.58 -3.04 -14.27
CA ASP A 227 -30.94 -2.50 -14.36
C ASP A 227 -30.80 -0.99 -14.15
N SER A 228 -31.25 -0.22 -15.15
CA SER A 228 -31.23 1.25 -15.06
C SER A 228 -31.96 1.74 -13.79
N LYS A 229 -32.77 0.88 -13.20
CA LYS A 229 -33.40 1.04 -11.88
C LYS A 229 -32.38 1.05 -10.73
N SER A 230 -31.41 0.11 -10.64
CA SER A 230 -30.49 0.06 -9.50
C SER A 230 -29.50 1.24 -9.47
N SER A 231 -29.03 1.72 -10.61
CA SER A 231 -28.17 2.91 -10.63
C SER A 231 -28.93 4.22 -10.37
N ILE A 232 -30.19 4.29 -10.75
CA ILE A 232 -31.08 5.41 -10.42
C ILE A 232 -31.38 5.41 -8.92
N ASP A 233 -31.61 4.23 -8.33
CA ASP A 233 -31.84 4.08 -6.89
C ASP A 233 -30.62 4.53 -6.07
N ILE A 234 -29.41 4.10 -6.42
CA ILE A 234 -28.17 4.54 -5.74
C ILE A 234 -28.00 6.06 -5.82
N SER A 235 -28.20 6.65 -6.98
CA SER A 235 -28.09 8.10 -7.19
C SER A 235 -29.09 8.89 -6.38
N SER A 236 -30.34 8.41 -6.27
CA SER A 236 -31.40 9.05 -5.48
C SER A 236 -31.10 9.00 -3.98
N VAL A 237 -30.69 7.83 -3.49
CA VAL A 237 -30.33 7.63 -2.07
C VAL A 237 -29.14 8.50 -1.66
N ILE A 238 -28.13 8.63 -2.52
CA ILE A 238 -26.98 9.51 -2.25
C ILE A 238 -27.44 10.97 -2.15
N LYS A 239 -28.30 11.45 -3.06
CA LYS A 239 -28.81 12.84 -3.02
C LYS A 239 -29.73 13.13 -1.82
N GLU A 240 -30.42 12.13 -1.31
CA GLU A 240 -31.24 12.29 -0.12
C GLU A 240 -30.40 12.55 1.14
N LYS A 241 -29.25 11.85 1.26
CA LYS A 241 -28.40 11.91 2.44
C LYS A 241 -27.32 13.00 2.37
N PHE A 242 -26.88 13.38 1.16
CA PHE A 242 -25.77 14.30 0.97
C PHE A 242 -26.14 15.50 0.07
N TYR A 243 -25.60 16.64 0.41
CA TYR A 243 -25.49 17.74 -0.53
C TYR A 243 -24.44 17.38 -1.59
N ILE A 244 -24.86 17.15 -2.81
CA ILE A 244 -24.01 16.79 -3.95
C ILE A 244 -23.88 17.96 -4.91
N SER A 245 -22.64 18.44 -5.09
CA SER A 245 -22.32 19.55 -5.99
C SER A 245 -20.90 19.35 -6.58
N PRO A 246 -20.64 19.82 -7.81
CA PRO A 246 -19.31 19.81 -8.40
C PRO A 246 -18.25 20.55 -7.56
N ILE A 247 -18.64 21.48 -6.70
CA ILE A 247 -17.72 22.22 -5.82
C ILE A 247 -16.95 21.28 -4.87
N LEU A 248 -17.52 20.13 -4.53
CA LEU A 248 -16.86 19.13 -3.67
C LEU A 248 -15.58 18.58 -4.29
N PHE A 249 -15.46 18.61 -5.63
CA PHE A 249 -14.24 18.18 -6.33
C PHE A 249 -13.03 19.10 -6.10
N VAL A 250 -13.25 20.31 -5.56
CA VAL A 250 -12.15 21.21 -5.16
C VAL A 250 -11.24 20.54 -4.15
N VAL A 251 -11.79 19.70 -3.25
CA VAL A 251 -11.00 19.00 -2.22
C VAL A 251 -9.99 18.02 -2.84
N PRO A 252 -10.40 16.99 -3.60
CA PRO A 252 -9.45 16.06 -4.22
C PRO A 252 -8.53 16.74 -5.25
N LEU A 253 -9.03 17.69 -6.02
CA LEU A 253 -8.23 18.45 -6.98
C LEU A 253 -7.12 19.26 -6.28
N SER A 254 -7.39 19.84 -5.10
CA SER A 254 -6.38 20.52 -4.29
C SER A 254 -5.26 19.57 -3.86
N VAL A 255 -5.60 18.36 -3.41
CA VAL A 255 -4.61 17.34 -3.03
C VAL A 255 -3.78 16.91 -4.23
N ILE A 256 -4.40 16.63 -5.37
CA ILE A 256 -3.71 16.27 -6.61
C ILE A 256 -2.79 17.41 -7.06
N PHE A 257 -3.26 18.66 -6.99
CA PHE A 257 -2.46 19.84 -7.33
C PHE A 257 -1.23 19.99 -6.43
N MET A 258 -1.38 19.77 -5.11
CA MET A 258 -0.25 19.82 -4.18
C MET A 258 0.79 18.75 -4.53
N ILE A 259 0.35 17.53 -4.83
CA ILE A 259 1.25 16.44 -5.21
C ILE A 259 1.94 16.75 -6.55
N TYR A 260 1.20 17.29 -7.52
CA TYR A 260 1.78 17.79 -8.77
C TYR A 260 2.85 18.86 -8.54
N LYS A 261 2.67 19.71 -7.53
CA LYS A 261 3.66 20.70 -7.07
C LYS A 261 4.79 20.09 -6.23
N LYS A 262 4.93 18.76 -6.20
CA LYS A 262 5.96 18.01 -5.45
C LYS A 262 5.87 18.18 -3.91
N VAL A 263 4.72 18.51 -3.39
CA VAL A 263 4.47 18.44 -1.95
C VAL A 263 4.47 16.95 -1.55
N LYS A 264 5.18 16.60 -0.48
CA LYS A 264 5.24 15.21 0.01
C LYS A 264 3.85 14.69 0.37
N ALA A 265 3.66 13.37 0.25
CA ALA A 265 2.36 12.70 0.46
C ALA A 265 1.72 13.04 1.83
N VAL A 266 2.48 12.93 2.92
CA VAL A 266 1.99 13.17 4.28
C VAL A 266 1.37 14.58 4.45
N PRO A 267 2.04 15.71 4.14
CA PRO A 267 1.42 17.02 4.18
C PRO A 267 0.20 17.18 3.25
N ALA A 268 0.25 16.60 2.04
CA ALA A 268 -0.86 16.68 1.10
C ALA A 268 -2.12 15.97 1.63
N LEU A 269 -1.96 14.79 2.24
CA LEU A 269 -3.05 14.07 2.87
C LEU A 269 -3.62 14.82 4.07
N PHE A 270 -2.78 15.44 4.92
CA PHE A 270 -3.25 16.30 6.00
C PHE A 270 -4.14 17.45 5.50
N VAL A 271 -3.70 18.15 4.46
CA VAL A 271 -4.50 19.21 3.85
C VAL A 271 -5.80 18.65 3.30
N GLY A 272 -5.77 17.46 2.67
CA GLY A 272 -6.97 16.77 2.18
C GLY A 272 -7.98 16.45 3.28
N ILE A 273 -7.50 16.02 4.46
CA ILE A 273 -8.32 15.75 5.64
C ILE A 273 -8.95 17.04 6.16
N ILE A 274 -8.14 18.10 6.33
CA ILE A 274 -8.60 19.39 6.84
C ILE A 274 -9.63 20.01 5.89
N LEU A 275 -9.35 20.05 4.59
CA LEU A 275 -10.27 20.57 3.59
C LEU A 275 -11.58 19.75 3.54
N GLY A 276 -11.49 18.41 3.56
CA GLY A 276 -12.67 17.57 3.62
C GLY A 276 -13.51 17.85 4.87
N SER A 277 -12.88 17.92 6.05
CA SER A 277 -13.58 18.26 7.30
C SER A 277 -14.23 19.63 7.24
N PHE A 278 -13.53 20.63 6.68
CA PHE A 278 -14.08 21.98 6.48
C PHE A 278 -15.30 21.97 5.53
N PHE A 279 -15.22 21.24 4.42
CA PHE A 279 -16.35 21.08 3.50
C PHE A 279 -17.53 20.33 4.15
N ALA A 280 -17.26 19.36 5.04
CA ALA A 280 -18.29 18.70 5.81
C ALA A 280 -19.04 19.69 6.73
N LEU A 281 -18.30 20.55 7.42
CA LEU A 281 -18.86 21.61 8.25
C LEU A 281 -19.65 22.66 7.45
N LEU A 282 -19.29 22.92 6.19
CA LEU A 282 -20.01 23.89 5.36
C LEU A 282 -21.30 23.30 4.73
N PHE A 283 -21.23 22.06 4.27
CA PHE A 283 -22.26 21.52 3.39
C PHE A 283 -23.06 20.34 3.98
N GLN A 284 -22.58 19.68 5.04
CA GLN A 284 -23.14 18.43 5.56
C GLN A 284 -23.51 18.49 7.05
N ASN A 285 -23.93 19.66 7.56
CA ASN A 285 -24.23 19.87 8.99
C ASN A 285 -25.23 18.85 9.52
N LYS A 286 -26.31 18.54 8.78
CA LYS A 286 -27.33 17.57 9.19
C LYS A 286 -26.73 16.18 9.42
N LEU A 287 -25.87 15.74 8.50
CA LEU A 287 -25.19 14.46 8.59
C LEU A 287 -24.23 14.40 9.78
N LEU A 288 -23.48 15.47 10.02
CA LEU A 288 -22.57 15.55 11.17
C LEU A 288 -23.32 15.49 12.51
N LEU A 289 -24.48 16.11 12.63
CA LEU A 289 -25.37 16.03 13.80
C LEU A 289 -25.88 14.59 14.00
N GLU A 290 -26.28 13.91 12.92
CA GLU A 290 -26.70 12.49 12.95
C GLU A 290 -25.57 11.58 13.45
N ILE A 291 -24.36 11.76 12.93
CA ILE A 291 -23.16 10.98 13.32
C ILE A 291 -22.73 11.30 14.77
N SER A 292 -22.89 12.51 15.23
CA SER A 292 -22.47 12.91 16.59
C SER A 292 -23.17 12.04 17.64
N GLY A 293 -24.45 11.79 17.47
CA GLY A 293 -25.29 11.08 18.42
C GLY A 293 -25.33 11.77 19.80
N SER A 294 -24.85 13.01 19.87
CA SER A 294 -24.83 13.86 21.07
C SER A 294 -25.88 14.97 20.94
N ASN A 295 -26.32 15.50 22.07
CA ASN A 295 -27.39 16.50 22.14
C ASN A 295 -26.92 17.73 22.92
N PHE A 296 -25.76 18.29 22.56
CA PHE A 296 -25.27 19.54 23.17
C PHE A 296 -26.05 20.74 22.65
N GLY A 297 -26.61 20.65 21.43
CA GLY A 297 -27.40 21.70 20.79
C GLY A 297 -26.58 22.86 20.23
N ASP A 298 -25.27 22.68 20.06
CA ASP A 298 -24.34 23.71 19.59
C ASP A 298 -23.20 23.15 18.72
N TRP A 299 -22.17 23.96 18.44
CA TRP A 299 -21.01 23.59 17.63
C TRP A 299 -20.27 22.32 18.10
N ARG A 300 -20.44 21.92 19.38
CA ARG A 300 -19.82 20.71 19.92
C ARG A 300 -20.34 19.45 19.23
N ASP A 301 -21.60 19.41 18.83
CA ASP A 301 -22.16 18.27 18.09
C ASP A 301 -21.48 18.12 16.72
N LEU A 302 -21.25 19.22 16.01
CA LEU A 302 -20.53 19.23 14.74
C LEU A 302 -19.08 18.76 14.91
N PHE A 303 -18.42 19.22 15.97
CA PHE A 303 -17.06 18.81 16.30
C PHE A 303 -16.99 17.31 16.60
N VAL A 304 -17.91 16.80 17.44
CA VAL A 304 -17.99 15.36 17.77
C VAL A 304 -18.23 14.51 16.51
N GLY A 305 -19.18 14.90 15.66
CA GLY A 305 -19.46 14.21 14.41
C GLY A 305 -18.25 14.16 13.48
N THR A 306 -17.56 15.29 13.35
CA THR A 306 -16.32 15.37 12.55
C THR A 306 -15.23 14.46 13.13
N MET A 307 -14.93 14.59 14.43
CA MET A 307 -13.88 13.77 15.07
C MET A 307 -14.18 12.27 14.96
N LYS A 308 -15.42 11.84 15.30
CA LYS A 308 -15.83 10.44 15.16
C LYS A 308 -15.57 9.89 13.76
N SER A 309 -15.82 10.68 12.73
CA SER A 309 -15.61 10.28 11.35
C SER A 309 -14.15 10.16 10.95
N LEU A 310 -13.27 10.93 11.56
CA LEU A 310 -11.83 10.88 11.28
C LEU A 310 -11.16 9.66 11.90
N TYR A 311 -11.46 9.35 13.17
CA TYR A 311 -10.79 8.26 13.85
C TYR A 311 -11.57 6.95 13.85
N GLY A 312 -12.90 7.00 13.83
CA GLY A 312 -13.77 5.85 14.09
C GLY A 312 -14.49 5.33 12.87
N SER A 313 -15.18 4.21 13.05
CA SER A 313 -16.07 3.68 12.05
C SER A 313 -17.37 4.48 12.02
N VAL A 314 -17.73 4.97 10.84
CA VAL A 314 -19.00 5.64 10.58
C VAL A 314 -19.75 4.86 9.54
N VAL A 315 -21.00 4.54 9.85
CA VAL A 315 -21.97 3.91 8.95
C VAL A 315 -23.10 4.91 8.76
N ILE A 316 -23.39 5.28 7.52
CA ILE A 316 -24.47 6.19 7.18
C ILE A 316 -25.66 5.32 6.74
N PRO A 317 -26.69 5.15 7.60
CA PRO A 317 -27.78 4.27 7.30
C PRO A 317 -28.64 4.81 6.14
N THR A 318 -28.96 3.94 5.21
CA THR A 318 -29.82 4.23 4.08
C THR A 318 -30.92 3.16 3.95
N SER A 319 -31.87 3.37 3.07
CA SER A 319 -32.91 2.39 2.74
C SER A 319 -32.40 1.12 2.04
N ASP A 320 -31.14 1.14 1.55
CA ASP A 320 -30.51 0.05 0.82
C ASP A 320 -29.21 -0.37 1.53
N ASP A 321 -29.09 -1.66 1.86
CA ASP A 321 -27.93 -2.23 2.55
C ASP A 321 -26.62 -2.11 1.74
N ILE A 322 -26.71 -2.17 0.41
CA ILE A 322 -25.55 -2.03 -0.47
C ILE A 322 -25.03 -0.59 -0.40
N VAL A 323 -25.95 0.38 -0.50
CA VAL A 323 -25.62 1.79 -0.40
C VAL A 323 -25.11 2.15 1.00
N THR A 324 -25.70 1.57 2.06
CA THR A 324 -25.21 1.73 3.44
C THR A 324 -23.76 1.27 3.58
N LYS A 325 -23.39 0.12 2.98
CA LYS A 325 -22.00 -0.36 2.96
C LYS A 325 -21.09 0.55 2.12
N LEU A 326 -21.56 1.08 1.00
CA LEU A 326 -20.82 2.03 0.18
C LEU A 326 -20.52 3.34 0.91
N LEU A 327 -21.47 3.79 1.74
CA LEU A 327 -21.39 5.03 2.51
C LEU A 327 -20.86 4.81 3.92
N SER A 328 -20.02 3.80 4.12
CA SER A 328 -19.33 3.53 5.38
C SER A 328 -17.83 3.81 5.27
N SER A 329 -17.24 4.22 6.38
CA SER A 329 -15.80 4.40 6.53
C SER A 329 -15.34 3.87 7.88
N SER A 330 -14.21 3.18 7.91
CA SER A 330 -13.62 2.69 9.16
C SER A 330 -12.74 3.75 9.85
N GLY A 331 -12.51 4.89 9.22
CA GLY A 331 -11.64 5.93 9.74
C GLY A 331 -10.20 5.42 9.99
N MET A 332 -9.51 6.10 10.90
CA MET A 332 -8.16 5.71 11.31
C MET A 332 -8.10 4.32 11.96
N TYR A 333 -9.14 3.93 12.71
CA TYR A 333 -9.22 2.63 13.37
C TYR A 333 -9.14 1.45 12.38
N GLY A 334 -9.75 1.59 11.20
CA GLY A 334 -9.68 0.56 10.17
C GLY A 334 -8.26 0.29 9.62
N MET A 335 -7.30 1.16 9.92
CA MET A 335 -5.89 0.97 9.51
C MET A 335 -5.05 0.28 10.59
N LEU A 336 -5.54 0.15 11.82
CA LEU A 336 -4.74 -0.36 12.94
C LEU A 336 -4.28 -1.80 12.72
N ASP A 337 -5.12 -2.68 12.19
CA ASP A 337 -4.76 -4.08 11.94
C ASP A 337 -3.64 -4.18 10.91
N THR A 338 -3.71 -3.39 9.85
CA THR A 338 -2.64 -3.31 8.84
C THR A 338 -1.35 -2.75 9.44
N ILE A 339 -1.43 -1.70 10.26
CA ILE A 339 -0.25 -1.10 10.91
C ILE A 339 0.38 -2.09 11.89
N TRP A 340 -0.43 -2.79 12.68
CA TRP A 340 0.05 -3.85 13.57
C TRP A 340 0.76 -4.97 12.79
N LEU A 341 0.18 -5.38 11.66
CA LEU A 341 0.80 -6.36 10.77
C LEU A 341 2.17 -5.87 10.25
N VAL A 342 2.24 -4.62 9.77
CA VAL A 342 3.49 -4.01 9.30
C VAL A 342 4.54 -3.98 10.41
N ILE A 343 4.19 -3.53 11.61
CA ILE A 343 5.12 -3.48 12.75
C ILE A 343 5.62 -4.89 13.10
N SER A 344 4.73 -5.88 13.13
CA SER A 344 5.08 -7.28 13.43
C SER A 344 6.05 -7.85 12.40
N ALA A 345 5.82 -7.56 11.12
CA ALA A 345 6.72 -7.95 10.04
C ALA A 345 8.10 -7.26 10.14
N MET A 346 8.11 -5.97 10.51
CA MET A 346 9.37 -5.22 10.72
C MET A 346 10.17 -5.75 11.92
N ILE A 347 9.52 -6.24 12.97
CA ILE A 347 10.19 -6.90 14.08
C ILE A 347 10.90 -8.16 13.59
N PHE A 348 10.20 -9.02 12.84
CA PHE A 348 10.83 -10.23 12.28
C PHE A 348 11.99 -9.89 11.34
N GLY A 349 11.79 -8.97 10.41
CA GLY A 349 12.81 -8.49 9.48
C GLY A 349 14.03 -7.90 10.21
N GLY A 350 13.80 -7.09 11.24
CA GLY A 350 14.85 -6.47 12.05
C GLY A 350 15.71 -7.49 12.83
N VAL A 351 15.09 -8.55 13.37
CA VAL A 351 15.82 -9.67 14.01
C VAL A 351 16.65 -10.41 12.96
N MET A 352 16.07 -10.77 11.82
CA MET A 352 16.76 -11.49 10.74
C MET A 352 17.94 -10.71 10.18
N GLU A 353 17.81 -9.38 10.04
CA GLU A 353 18.85 -8.50 9.52
C GLU A 353 20.00 -8.33 10.55
N SER A 354 19.67 -7.95 11.79
CA SER A 354 20.66 -7.69 12.84
C SER A 354 21.45 -8.94 13.23
N SER A 355 20.81 -10.11 13.14
CA SER A 355 21.46 -11.40 13.36
C SER A 355 22.38 -11.84 12.21
N GLY A 356 22.41 -11.10 11.09
CA GLY A 356 23.20 -11.46 9.93
C GLY A 356 22.66 -12.65 9.13
N PHE A 357 21.46 -13.15 9.49
CA PHE A 357 20.83 -14.30 8.83
C PHE A 357 20.57 -14.03 7.36
N LEU A 358 19.99 -12.87 7.03
CA LEU A 358 19.73 -12.47 5.65
C LEU A 358 21.02 -12.43 4.83
N LYS A 359 22.10 -11.88 5.41
CA LYS A 359 23.42 -11.84 4.76
C LYS A 359 23.97 -13.21 4.49
N THR A 360 23.84 -14.14 5.43
CA THR A 360 24.36 -15.52 5.30
C THR A 360 23.57 -16.29 4.24
N ILE A 361 22.25 -16.18 4.21
CA ILE A 361 21.40 -16.80 3.17
C ILE A 361 21.83 -16.28 1.80
N SER A 362 21.89 -14.96 1.63
CA SER A 362 22.25 -14.31 0.38
C SER A 362 23.67 -14.67 -0.09
N SER A 363 24.66 -14.67 0.83
CA SER A 363 26.04 -15.04 0.49
C SER A 363 26.19 -16.51 0.11
N SER A 364 25.35 -17.38 0.65
CA SER A 364 25.31 -18.81 0.31
C SER A 364 24.76 -19.04 -1.09
N ILE A 365 23.77 -18.24 -1.51
CA ILE A 365 23.27 -18.22 -2.88
C ILE A 365 24.38 -17.76 -3.84
N LEU A 366 25.06 -16.66 -3.49
CA LEU A 366 26.14 -16.09 -4.29
C LEU A 366 27.30 -17.05 -4.59
N LYS A 367 27.68 -17.89 -3.64
CA LYS A 367 28.78 -18.87 -3.83
C LYS A 367 28.54 -19.90 -4.97
N LYS A 368 27.29 -20.09 -5.37
CA LYS A 368 26.90 -21.02 -6.44
C LYS A 368 26.76 -20.35 -7.81
N VAL A 369 27.03 -19.04 -7.90
CA VAL A 369 26.79 -18.23 -9.08
C VAL A 369 28.01 -18.22 -10.00
N SER A 370 27.94 -18.91 -11.15
CA SER A 370 29.03 -19.02 -12.12
C SER A 370 28.76 -18.38 -13.48
N SER A 371 27.52 -18.41 -13.98
CA SER A 371 27.12 -17.88 -15.28
C SER A 371 26.33 -16.58 -15.18
N HIS A 372 26.19 -15.84 -16.30
CA HIS A 372 25.35 -14.63 -16.35
C HIS A 372 23.90 -14.93 -15.95
N ALA A 373 23.32 -16.02 -16.46
CA ALA A 373 21.97 -16.44 -16.12
C ALA A 373 21.81 -16.73 -14.62
N SER A 374 22.80 -17.40 -14.00
CA SER A 374 22.76 -17.69 -12.55
C SER A 374 22.91 -16.41 -11.70
N VAL A 375 23.65 -15.39 -12.15
CA VAL A 375 23.70 -14.07 -11.49
C VAL A 375 22.33 -13.43 -11.48
N ILE A 376 21.69 -13.32 -12.65
CA ILE A 376 20.38 -12.68 -12.80
C ILE A 376 19.30 -13.42 -11.99
N SER A 377 19.24 -14.75 -12.09
CA SER A 377 18.29 -15.57 -11.34
C SER A 377 18.50 -15.46 -9.83
N SER A 378 19.77 -15.42 -9.37
CA SER A 378 20.09 -15.26 -7.96
C SER A 378 19.74 -13.87 -7.44
N THR A 379 19.94 -12.83 -8.27
CA THR A 379 19.53 -11.45 -7.92
C THR A 379 18.00 -11.41 -7.77
N ALA A 380 17.25 -11.91 -8.75
CA ALA A 380 15.79 -11.95 -8.70
C ALA A 380 15.30 -12.74 -7.48
N GLY A 381 15.85 -13.93 -7.24
CA GLY A 381 15.53 -14.74 -6.06
C GLY A 381 15.85 -14.03 -4.73
N THR A 382 16.94 -13.28 -4.67
CA THR A 382 17.32 -12.50 -3.48
C THR A 382 16.36 -11.33 -3.28
N CYS A 383 15.97 -10.60 -4.32
CA CYS A 383 14.99 -9.52 -4.23
C CYS A 383 13.63 -10.05 -3.74
N ILE A 384 13.15 -11.16 -4.31
CA ILE A 384 11.90 -11.81 -3.87
C ILE A 384 12.00 -12.25 -2.42
N PHE A 385 13.13 -12.88 -2.03
CA PHE A 385 13.36 -13.31 -0.66
C PHE A 385 13.30 -12.12 0.32
N PHE A 386 13.99 -11.01 0.03
CA PHE A 386 13.92 -9.81 0.89
C PHE A 386 12.51 -9.22 0.93
N ASN A 387 11.81 -9.19 -0.18
CA ASN A 387 10.44 -8.68 -0.23
C ASN A 387 9.47 -9.51 0.65
N LEU A 388 9.65 -10.83 0.67
CA LEU A 388 8.84 -11.73 1.50
C LEU A 388 9.21 -11.67 2.99
N THR A 389 10.50 -11.47 3.31
CA THR A 389 10.99 -11.57 4.69
C THR A 389 11.06 -10.24 5.42
N ALA A 390 11.39 -9.16 4.72
CA ALA A 390 11.55 -7.84 5.31
C ALA A 390 10.31 -6.95 5.14
N SER A 391 9.34 -7.36 4.30
CA SER A 391 8.11 -6.61 3.99
C SER A 391 8.35 -5.14 3.63
N ASP A 392 9.56 -4.81 3.15
CA ASP A 392 10.01 -3.45 2.82
C ASP A 392 10.67 -3.45 1.43
N GLN A 393 10.09 -2.67 0.51
CA GLN A 393 10.59 -2.55 -0.85
C GLN A 393 11.98 -1.89 -0.92
N TYR A 394 12.32 -0.98 0.01
CA TYR A 394 13.64 -0.32 0.02
C TYR A 394 14.74 -1.30 0.34
N LEU A 395 14.54 -2.19 1.32
CA LEU A 395 15.51 -3.26 1.64
C LEU A 395 15.68 -4.23 0.47
N SER A 396 14.59 -4.55 -0.22
CA SER A 396 14.61 -5.43 -1.41
C SER A 396 15.39 -4.85 -2.59
N ILE A 397 15.57 -3.54 -2.63
CA ILE A 397 16.37 -2.82 -3.64
C ILE A 397 17.81 -2.62 -3.14
N VAL A 398 17.98 -2.05 -1.95
CA VAL A 398 19.28 -1.59 -1.46
C VAL A 398 20.21 -2.77 -1.17
N VAL A 399 19.71 -3.81 -0.51
CA VAL A 399 20.57 -4.92 -0.09
C VAL A 399 21.05 -5.74 -1.29
N PRO A 400 20.15 -6.25 -2.18
CA PRO A 400 20.62 -6.95 -3.38
C PRO A 400 21.46 -6.05 -4.28
N GLY A 401 21.06 -4.79 -4.48
CA GLY A 401 21.82 -3.82 -5.28
C GLY A 401 23.27 -3.71 -4.83
N LYS A 402 23.51 -3.48 -3.52
CA LYS A 402 24.86 -3.44 -2.96
C LYS A 402 25.61 -4.76 -3.05
N MET A 403 24.92 -5.88 -2.89
CA MET A 403 25.53 -7.21 -2.90
C MET A 403 25.99 -7.61 -4.31
N TYR A 404 25.18 -7.31 -5.32
CA TYR A 404 25.42 -7.78 -6.68
C TYR A 404 26.13 -6.77 -7.57
N SER A 405 26.16 -5.47 -7.26
CA SER A 405 26.72 -4.42 -8.13
C SER A 405 28.16 -4.71 -8.56
N LYS A 406 29.00 -5.15 -7.64
CA LYS A 406 30.40 -5.54 -7.98
C LYS A 406 30.44 -6.76 -8.89
N ILE A 407 29.58 -7.77 -8.66
CA ILE A 407 29.55 -9.01 -9.44
C ILE A 407 29.09 -8.74 -10.87
N TYR A 408 28.07 -7.87 -11.05
CA TYR A 408 27.61 -7.45 -12.37
C TYR A 408 28.73 -6.74 -13.14
N LYS A 409 29.44 -5.82 -12.48
CA LYS A 409 30.60 -5.14 -13.07
C LYS A 409 31.72 -6.10 -13.45
N ASP A 410 32.11 -7.03 -12.56
CA ASP A 410 33.18 -7.99 -12.79
C ASP A 410 32.82 -8.96 -13.95
N LYS A 411 31.54 -9.19 -14.19
CA LYS A 411 31.05 -10.03 -15.30
C LYS A 411 30.71 -9.24 -16.58
N GLY A 412 30.96 -7.93 -16.61
CA GLY A 412 30.68 -7.08 -17.77
C GLY A 412 29.16 -6.88 -18.04
N LEU A 413 28.31 -7.13 -17.05
CA LEU A 413 26.88 -6.84 -17.14
C LEU A 413 26.61 -5.36 -16.85
N ALA A 414 25.72 -4.77 -17.64
CA ALA A 414 25.33 -3.38 -17.44
C ALA A 414 24.57 -3.18 -16.09
N PRO A 415 24.74 -2.02 -15.43
CA PRO A 415 24.03 -1.72 -14.17
C PRO A 415 22.50 -1.81 -14.30
N GLU A 416 21.96 -1.52 -15.47
CA GLU A 416 20.52 -1.59 -15.77
C GLU A 416 19.97 -3.01 -15.65
N ASN A 417 20.81 -4.04 -15.84
CA ASN A 417 20.41 -5.43 -15.61
C ASN A 417 20.20 -5.76 -14.12
N LEU A 418 20.81 -4.97 -13.23
CA LEU A 418 20.68 -5.11 -11.79
C LEU A 418 19.56 -4.24 -11.24
N SER A 419 19.40 -3.04 -11.76
CA SER A 419 18.43 -2.06 -11.29
C SER A 419 17.04 -2.29 -11.86
#